data_c64799aadb79ab34f2fe681b16306450
#
_entry.id   c64799aadb79ab34f2fe681b16306450
#
_cell.length_a   1.000
_cell.length_b   1.000
_cell.length_c   1.000
_cell.angle_alpha   90.00
_cell.angle_beta   90.00
_cell.angle_gamma   90.00
#
_symmetry.space_group_name_H-M   'P 1'
#
loop_
_entity.id
_entity.type
_entity.pdbx_description
1 polymer ?
#
loop_
_entity_poly.entity_id
_entity_poly.type
_entity_poly.pdbx_seq_one_letter_code
_entity_poly.pdbx_strand_id
1 'polypeptide(L)' 'MTDHRGPRRRRQGELEVQVLAALREADGPATAGWVRQRLGGDLAYTTVITILTRLLAKGAVTRERAGRSFAWTPASDGAG' A
#
# COMPACT_ATOMS: atom_id res chain seq x y z
N MET A 1 19.49 10.51 21.70
CA MET A 1 19.44 10.27 21.29
C MET A 1 19.23 9.83 20.49
N THR A 2 19.27 9.64 20.18
CA THR A 2 19.11 9.21 19.44
C THR A 2 19.02 9.04 18.57
N ASP A 3 19.04 8.92 18.04
CA ASP A 3 18.95 8.76 17.17
C ASP A 3 18.88 8.52 16.37
N HIS A 4 18.87 8.36 15.88
CA HIS A 4 18.85 8.19 15.11
C HIS A 4 18.90 8.24 14.22
N ARG A 5 19.07 8.12 13.63
CA ARG A 5 19.15 8.20 12.90
C ARG A 5 19.15 7.65 11.97
N GLY A 6 19.52 7.64 11.60
CA GLY A 6 19.83 6.86 10.50
C GLY A 6 18.72 6.81 9.57
N PRO A 7 18.72 5.86 8.67
CA PRO A 7 17.71 5.82 7.70
C PRO A 7 16.42 5.64 8.37
N ARG A 8 15.45 6.30 7.98
CA ARG A 8 14.30 6.17 8.57
C ARG A 8 13.74 4.90 8.30
N ARG A 9 13.41 4.13 9.21
CA ARG A 9 12.79 2.93 9.08
C ARG A 9 11.39 3.16 9.33
N ARG A 10 10.47 2.92 8.44
CA ARG A 10 9.07 3.07 8.68
C ARG A 10 8.56 1.86 9.38
N ARG A 11 7.69 2.05 10.34
CA ARG A 11 7.12 0.95 11.03
C ARG A 11 6.12 0.34 10.13
N GLN A 12 5.84 -0.93 10.31
CA GLN A 12 4.95 -1.65 9.47
C GLN A 12 3.56 -1.05 9.43
N GLY A 13 3.05 -0.64 10.56
CA GLY A 13 1.76 0.00 10.57
C GLY A 13 1.74 1.29 9.80
N GLU A 14 2.84 2.00 9.82
CA GLU A 14 2.95 3.24 9.11
C GLU A 14 2.93 3.02 7.61
N LEU A 15 3.59 1.97 7.15
CA LEU A 15 3.58 1.64 5.74
C LEU A 15 2.18 1.25 5.29
N GLU A 16 1.46 0.52 6.11
CA GLU A 16 0.10 0.14 5.77
C GLU A 16 -0.78 1.38 5.60
N VAL A 17 -0.62 2.33 6.49
CA VAL A 17 -1.39 3.57 6.39
C VAL A 17 -1.04 4.32 5.12
N GLN A 18 0.24 4.36 4.79
CA GLN A 18 0.68 5.08 3.60
C GLN A 18 0.18 4.42 2.33
N VAL A 19 0.23 3.10 2.28
CA VAL A 19 -0.24 2.38 1.11
C VAL A 19 -1.75 2.58 0.94
N LEU A 20 -2.49 2.50 2.04
CA LEU A 20 -3.92 2.67 1.97
C LEU A 20 -4.27 4.10 1.54
N ALA A 21 -3.55 5.07 2.05
CA ALA A 21 -3.78 6.46 1.65
C ALA A 21 -3.51 6.65 0.17
N ALA A 22 -2.47 6.02 -0.34
CA ALA A 22 -2.16 6.11 -1.75
C ALA A 22 -3.30 5.53 -2.58
N LEU A 23 -3.84 4.40 -2.16
CA LEU A 23 -4.94 3.78 -2.88
C LEU A 23 -6.17 4.68 -2.88
N ARG A 24 -6.39 5.39 -1.79
CA ARG A 24 -7.53 6.28 -1.72
C ARG A 24 -7.40 7.48 -2.63
N GLU A 25 -6.18 7.81 -2.99
CA GLU A 25 -5.96 8.91 -3.92
C GLU A 25 -6.14 8.49 -5.36
N ALA A 26 -6.13 7.20 -5.63
CA ALA A 26 -6.30 6.73 -6.99
C ALA A 26 -7.78 6.84 -7.36
N ASP A 27 -8.04 7.10 -8.62
CA ASP A 27 -9.38 7.20 -9.08
C ASP A 27 -10.06 5.86 -9.27
N GLY A 28 -9.41 4.83 -9.03
CA GLY A 28 -9.99 3.49 -9.21
C GLY A 28 -8.95 2.49 -8.79
N PRO A 29 -9.09 1.26 -9.19
CA PRO A 29 -8.12 0.25 -8.81
C PRO A 29 -6.72 0.63 -9.27
N ALA A 30 -5.74 0.37 -8.45
CA ALA A 30 -4.37 0.74 -8.74
C ALA A 30 -3.46 -0.47 -8.62
N THR A 31 -2.44 -0.52 -9.44
CA THR A 31 -1.48 -1.62 -9.37
C THR A 31 -0.47 -1.35 -8.26
N ALA A 32 0.24 -2.38 -7.87
CA ALA A 32 1.29 -2.22 -6.88
C ALA A 32 2.38 -1.29 -7.39
N GLY A 33 2.64 -1.33 -8.70
CA GLY A 33 3.61 -0.42 -9.27
C GLY A 33 3.20 1.03 -9.14
N TRP A 34 1.92 1.30 -9.35
CA TRP A 34 1.41 2.64 -9.19
C TRP A 34 1.57 3.11 -7.75
N VAL A 35 1.24 2.22 -6.79
CA VAL A 35 1.36 2.57 -5.39
C VAL A 35 2.82 2.85 -5.04
N ARG A 36 3.72 2.01 -5.54
CA ARG A 36 5.13 2.19 -5.26
C ARG A 36 5.60 3.55 -5.76
N GLN A 37 5.20 3.93 -6.96
CA GLN A 37 5.56 5.21 -7.51
C GLN A 37 4.97 6.34 -6.69
N ARG A 38 3.76 6.18 -6.26
CA ARG A 38 3.09 7.20 -5.50
C ARG A 38 3.79 7.45 -4.17
N LEU A 39 4.41 6.42 -3.61
CA LEU A 39 5.12 6.52 -2.35
C LEU A 39 6.57 6.92 -2.52
N GLY A 40 6.98 7.29 -3.71
CA GLY A 40 8.31 7.81 -3.95
C GLY A 40 9.26 6.84 -4.59
N GLY A 41 8.88 5.61 -4.71
CA GLY A 41 9.70 4.64 -5.42
C GLY A 41 10.86 4.07 -4.66
N ASP A 42 11.05 4.47 -3.39
CA ASP A 42 12.18 3.95 -2.64
C ASP A 42 11.85 2.67 -1.89
N LEU A 43 10.63 2.20 -1.95
CA LEU A 43 10.31 0.91 -1.36
C LEU A 43 10.49 -0.17 -2.42
N ALA A 44 10.88 -1.34 -2.00
CA ALA A 44 10.99 -2.45 -2.92
C ALA A 44 9.58 -2.86 -3.36
N TYR A 45 9.47 -3.33 -4.57
CA TYR A 45 8.19 -3.77 -5.09
C TYR A 45 7.62 -4.88 -4.22
N THR A 46 8.47 -5.83 -3.79
CA THR A 46 8.02 -6.92 -2.95
C THR A 46 7.49 -6.42 -1.62
N THR A 47 8.05 -5.34 -1.11
CA THR A 47 7.55 -4.76 0.14
C THR A 47 6.14 -4.23 -0.06
N VAL A 48 5.91 -3.56 -1.18
CA VAL A 48 4.58 -3.04 -1.46
C VAL A 48 3.57 -4.18 -1.59
N ILE A 49 3.95 -5.25 -2.29
CA ILE A 49 3.08 -6.41 -2.45
C ILE A 49 2.77 -7.03 -1.10
N THR A 50 3.77 -7.14 -0.24
CA THR A 50 3.56 -7.72 1.08
C THR A 50 2.55 -6.91 1.88
N ILE A 51 2.68 -5.60 1.81
CA ILE A 51 1.78 -4.73 2.55
C ILE A 51 0.37 -4.81 1.99
N LEU A 52 0.24 -4.81 0.66
CA LEU A 52 -1.06 -4.93 0.04
C LEU A 52 -1.72 -6.25 0.41
N THR A 53 -0.94 -7.33 0.46
CA THR A 53 -1.46 -8.62 0.84
C THR A 53 -1.94 -8.63 2.28
N ARG A 54 -1.23 -7.95 3.16
CA ARG A 54 -1.65 -7.86 4.54
C ARG A 54 -2.93 -7.07 4.66
N LEU A 55 -3.05 -5.98 3.90
CA LEU A 55 -4.28 -5.20 3.92
C LEU A 55 -5.44 -6.00 3.38
N LEU A 56 -5.18 -6.84 2.38
CA LEU A 56 -6.22 -7.71 1.85
C LEU A 56 -6.68 -8.70 2.92
N ALA A 57 -5.74 -9.27 3.65
CA ALA A 57 -6.09 -10.22 4.70
C ALA A 57 -6.90 -9.58 5.81
N LYS A 58 -6.67 -8.30 6.04
CA LYS A 58 -7.42 -7.58 7.06
C LYS A 58 -8.76 -7.07 6.55
N GLY A 59 -9.02 -7.22 5.26
CA GLY A 59 -10.24 -6.70 4.69
C GLY A 59 -10.21 -5.21 4.41
N ALA A 60 -9.03 -4.61 4.46
CA ALA A 60 -8.92 -3.17 4.23
C ALA A 60 -8.84 -2.81 2.76
N VAL A 61 -8.54 -3.77 1.91
CA VAL A 61 -8.52 -3.54 0.47
C VAL A 61 -9.11 -4.75 -0.21
N THR A 62 -9.47 -4.59 -1.47
CA THR A 62 -9.88 -5.70 -2.30
C THR A 62 -8.93 -5.78 -3.48
N ARG A 63 -8.93 -6.90 -4.15
CA ARG A 63 -8.02 -7.15 -5.24
C ARG A 63 -8.75 -7.80 -6.39
N GLU A 64 -8.43 -7.38 -7.60
CA GLU A 64 -9.00 -8.06 -8.73
C GLU A 64 -7.95 -8.18 -9.82
N ARG A 65 -8.12 -9.14 -10.68
CA ARG A 65 -7.17 -9.37 -11.70
C ARG A 65 -7.29 -8.33 -12.78
N ALA A 66 -6.18 -7.83 -13.23
CA ALA A 66 -6.14 -6.84 -14.28
C ALA A 66 -5.05 -7.26 -15.24
N GLY A 67 -5.41 -8.03 -16.22
CA GLY A 67 -4.41 -8.57 -17.14
C GLY A 67 -3.51 -9.54 -16.42
N ARG A 68 -2.23 -9.29 -16.44
CA ARG A 68 -1.29 -10.15 -15.77
C ARG A 68 -0.97 -9.70 -14.37
N SER A 69 -1.58 -8.61 -13.96
CA SER A 69 -1.31 -8.07 -12.65
C SER A 69 -2.56 -8.05 -11.85
N PHE A 70 -2.47 -7.48 -10.67
CA PHE A 70 -3.64 -7.27 -9.85
C PHE A 70 -3.81 -5.78 -9.62
N ALA A 71 -5.04 -5.37 -9.50
CA ALA A 71 -5.36 -4.00 -9.14
C ALA A 71 -6.01 -4.04 -7.77
N TRP A 72 -5.67 -3.08 -6.96
CA TRP A 72 -6.09 -3.04 -5.56
C TRP A 72 -6.95 -1.81 -5.33
N THR A 73 -7.97 -1.96 -4.52
CA THR A 73 -8.90 -0.86 -4.22
C THR A 73 -9.10 -0.82 -2.72
N PRO A 74 -9.14 0.36 -2.12
CA PRO A 74 -9.44 0.41 -0.68
C PRO A 74 -10.86 -0.05 -0.48
N ALA A 75 -11.06 -0.90 0.50
CA ALA A 75 -12.39 -1.39 0.77
C ALA A 75 -13.22 -0.24 1.30
N SER A 76 -14.45 -0.20 0.89
CA SER A 76 -15.29 0.85 1.34
C SER A 76 -15.65 0.49 2.71
N ASP A 77 -15.40 1.23 3.67
CA ASP A 77 -15.67 0.88 4.94
C ASP A 77 -16.96 1.22 5.26
N GLY A 78 -17.48 1.56 4.42
CA GLY A 78 -18.68 1.72 4.68
C GLY A 78 -18.90 2.01 5.88
N ALA A 79 -18.61 1.96 6.12
CA ALA A 79 -18.72 2.25 6.92
C ALA A 79 -18.61 2.49 7.49
N GLY A 80 -18.55 2.50 7.23
CA GLY A 80 -18.32 2.88 7.75
C GLY A 80 -18.39 2.49 7.97
#